data_1e009913de13e22a449280974a3e10bf
#
_entry.id   1e009913de13e22a449280974a3e10bf
#
_cell.length_a   1.000
_cell.length_b   1.000
_cell.length_c   1.000
_cell.angle_alpha   90.00
_cell.angle_beta   90.00
_cell.angle_gamma   90.00
#
_symmetry.space_group_name_H-M   'P 1'
#
loop_
_entity.id
_entity.type
_entity.pdbx_description
1 polymer ?
#
loop_
_entity_poly.entity_id
_entity_poly.type
_entity_poly.pdbx_seq_one_letter_code
_entity_poly.pdbx_strand_id
1 'polypeptide(L)'
;TLSVLLLVIGVRSGLSPAAALVLAVSCIAGARGRFFVRPELVTLLIVPAAIWLFLRRAQRPPTTWLATLAVLMVVGANAHGGVLVVPPLFLGILAAEIVQMSFTQRWHRGTLISGLAGIATAVGALLVNPYGWRLFTVPLHLNHLVGLDHIPNPEWVSPSPGEAPFLWLALAGSVLVLALRERRLVYWALLLMGSALALRHIRNIGLFFVLLPLSIAPALATWRDLTFERGESRHDQNRTNLLAVVAALVLALSLAIAPQPRFGFGFAQDYYPDSACAFLDTENLPTAALYNDVGFGGYLIHRYGPERKVFQDDRNEIHEPLLRRIWGIFQSSDVAAWSELLAAYKADTALVRFHPPIRVTDPHGTDLGFRGFSALWFPKKDWALVYWDDIAMVFVRRHNAPAGLLERHEYRVLRPDDLAHLEDRLSRDPSLLPVIAEELSRAARANPNSWRAREVAALIGR
;
A
#
# COMPACT_ATOMS: atom_id res chain seq x y z
N THR A 1 -11.08 -16.33 -0.61
CA THR A 1 -9.98 -17.24 -1.04
C THR A 1 -8.82 -17.25 -0.05
N LEU A 2 -8.22 -16.10 0.29
CA LEU A 2 -7.11 -16.04 1.27
C LEU A 2 -7.54 -16.52 2.65
N SER A 3 -8.68 -16.07 3.16
CA SER A 3 -9.23 -16.49 4.45
C SER A 3 -9.43 -18.01 4.52
N VAL A 4 -9.92 -18.60 3.43
CA VAL A 4 -10.09 -20.06 3.33
C VAL A 4 -8.73 -20.76 3.35
N LEU A 5 -7.73 -20.23 2.64
CA LEU A 5 -6.37 -20.79 2.67
C LEU A 5 -5.80 -20.80 4.08
N LEU A 6 -5.87 -19.66 4.80
CA LEU A 6 -5.35 -19.54 6.16
C LEU A 6 -6.11 -20.47 7.15
N LEU A 7 -7.42 -20.58 7.00
CA LEU A 7 -8.24 -21.51 7.77
C LEU A 7 -7.81 -22.97 7.52
N VAL A 8 -7.65 -23.35 6.25
CA VAL A 8 -7.20 -24.70 5.87
C VAL A 8 -5.80 -24.99 6.40
N ILE A 9 -4.88 -24.03 6.34
CA ILE A 9 -3.55 -24.16 6.93
C ILE A 9 -3.65 -24.43 8.43
N GLY A 10 -4.46 -23.67 9.17
CA GLY A 10 -4.66 -23.82 10.60
C GLY A 10 -5.20 -25.22 10.95
N VAL A 11 -6.31 -25.63 10.33
CA VAL A 11 -6.94 -26.94 10.56
C VAL A 11 -6.00 -28.07 10.18
N ARG A 12 -5.30 -27.97 9.05
CA ARG A 12 -4.32 -28.99 8.62
C ARG A 12 -3.05 -29.02 9.45
N SER A 13 -2.81 -28.00 10.26
CA SER A 13 -1.74 -27.96 11.26
C SER A 13 -2.16 -28.55 12.61
N GLY A 14 -3.42 -28.99 12.75
CA GLY A 14 -3.95 -29.66 13.94
C GLY A 14 -4.82 -28.79 14.83
N LEU A 15 -5.10 -27.56 14.47
CA LEU A 15 -6.02 -26.69 15.23
C LEU A 15 -7.48 -27.15 15.03
N SER A 16 -8.30 -26.93 16.06
CA SER A 16 -9.76 -27.01 15.91
C SER A 16 -10.25 -25.96 14.90
N PRO A 17 -11.37 -26.19 14.19
CA PRO A 17 -11.91 -25.22 13.25
C PRO A 17 -12.12 -23.83 13.86
N ALA A 18 -12.55 -23.75 15.11
CA ALA A 18 -12.73 -22.49 15.82
C ALA A 18 -11.39 -21.76 16.09
N ALA A 19 -10.38 -22.48 16.58
CA ALA A 19 -9.05 -21.90 16.82
C ALA A 19 -8.39 -21.46 15.49
N ALA A 20 -8.55 -22.27 14.43
CA ALA A 20 -8.06 -21.90 13.09
C ALA A 20 -8.78 -20.67 12.55
N LEU A 21 -10.09 -20.51 12.81
CA LEU A 21 -10.87 -19.33 12.43
C LEU A 21 -10.36 -18.08 13.16
N VAL A 22 -10.16 -18.16 14.50
CA VAL A 22 -9.58 -17.05 15.28
C VAL A 22 -8.23 -16.61 14.69
N LEU A 23 -7.35 -17.57 14.44
CA LEU A 23 -6.03 -17.28 13.86
C LEU A 23 -6.14 -16.64 12.47
N ALA A 24 -6.99 -17.20 11.58
CA ALA A 24 -7.19 -16.66 10.25
C ALA A 24 -7.75 -15.23 10.28
N VAL A 25 -8.77 -14.98 11.13
CA VAL A 25 -9.36 -13.64 11.30
C VAL A 25 -8.34 -12.65 11.83
N SER A 26 -7.54 -13.04 12.84
CA SER A 26 -6.48 -12.19 13.39
C SER A 26 -5.43 -11.84 12.34
N CYS A 27 -5.03 -12.80 11.50
CA CYS A 27 -4.08 -12.58 10.41
C CYS A 27 -4.66 -11.65 9.34
N ILE A 28 -5.92 -11.84 8.94
CA ILE A 28 -6.62 -10.96 7.99
C ILE A 28 -6.73 -9.53 8.56
N ALA A 29 -7.09 -9.40 9.85
CA ALA A 29 -7.17 -8.12 10.53
C ALA A 29 -5.81 -7.39 10.55
N GLY A 30 -4.72 -8.12 10.82
CA GLY A 30 -3.37 -7.55 10.79
C GLY A 30 -2.89 -7.18 9.38
N ALA A 31 -3.29 -7.93 8.37
CA ALA A 31 -2.94 -7.69 6.96
C ALA A 31 -3.84 -6.64 6.26
N ARG A 32 -4.91 -6.18 6.92
CA ARG A 32 -5.99 -5.37 6.29
C ARG A 32 -5.49 -4.15 5.51
N GLY A 33 -4.44 -3.49 5.97
CA GLY A 33 -3.86 -2.32 5.32
C GLY A 33 -3.26 -2.60 3.94
N ARG A 34 -3.22 -3.88 3.52
CA ARG A 34 -2.70 -4.30 2.21
C ARG A 34 -3.79 -4.85 1.28
N PHE A 35 -5.06 -4.86 1.68
CA PHE A 35 -6.17 -5.36 0.85
C PHE A 35 -6.74 -4.29 -0.09
N PHE A 36 -5.86 -3.61 -0.80
CA PHE A 36 -6.24 -2.79 -1.94
C PHE A 36 -6.32 -3.65 -3.21
N VAL A 37 -7.10 -3.21 -4.20
CA VAL A 37 -7.18 -3.86 -5.51
C VAL A 37 -5.89 -3.59 -6.28
N ARG A 38 -4.87 -4.38 -5.95
CA ARG A 38 -3.52 -4.32 -6.54
C ARG A 38 -3.05 -5.74 -6.90
N PRO A 39 -2.15 -5.90 -7.87
CA PRO A 39 -1.56 -7.21 -8.21
C PRO A 39 -0.87 -7.89 -7.02
N GLU A 40 -0.46 -7.16 -6.00
CA GLU A 40 0.11 -7.66 -4.75
C GLU A 40 -0.78 -8.69 -4.04
N LEU A 41 -2.12 -8.62 -4.20
CA LEU A 41 -3.05 -9.60 -3.63
C LEU A 41 -2.77 -11.03 -4.11
N VAL A 42 -2.26 -11.18 -5.34
CA VAL A 42 -1.84 -12.48 -5.89
C VAL A 42 -0.63 -13.01 -5.11
N THR A 43 0.32 -12.16 -4.76
CA THR A 43 1.47 -12.53 -3.91
C THR A 43 1.02 -13.00 -2.54
N LEU A 44 0.10 -12.29 -1.88
CA LEU A 44 -0.42 -12.67 -0.56
C LEU A 44 -1.14 -14.02 -0.56
N LEU A 45 -1.63 -14.47 -1.71
CA LEU A 45 -2.23 -15.79 -1.88
C LEU A 45 -1.20 -16.86 -2.24
N ILE A 46 -0.32 -16.57 -3.21
CA ILE A 46 0.62 -17.56 -3.76
C ILE A 46 1.73 -17.89 -2.76
N VAL A 47 2.29 -16.90 -2.06
CA VAL A 47 3.42 -17.13 -1.16
C VAL A 47 3.08 -18.11 -0.04
N PRO A 48 2.02 -17.92 0.77
CA PRO A 48 1.68 -18.90 1.81
C PRO A 48 1.30 -20.27 1.24
N ALA A 49 0.65 -20.32 0.06
CA ALA A 49 0.33 -21.59 -0.61
C ALA A 49 1.61 -22.35 -1.03
N ALA A 50 2.59 -21.66 -1.62
CA ALA A 50 3.87 -22.24 -2.02
C ALA A 50 4.67 -22.73 -0.82
N ILE A 51 4.75 -21.92 0.27
CA ILE A 51 5.43 -22.32 1.51
C ILE A 51 4.73 -23.52 2.14
N TRP A 52 3.39 -23.51 2.22
CA TRP A 52 2.63 -24.66 2.74
C TRP A 52 2.87 -25.93 1.92
N LEU A 53 2.90 -25.83 0.60
CA LEU A 53 3.21 -26.92 -0.30
C LEU A 53 4.62 -27.46 -0.06
N PHE A 54 5.61 -26.59 0.10
CA PHE A 54 6.99 -26.94 0.37
C PHE A 54 7.18 -27.63 1.73
N LEU A 55 6.54 -27.14 2.77
CA LEU A 55 6.56 -27.78 4.11
C LEU A 55 5.96 -29.18 4.11
N ARG A 56 5.01 -29.45 3.19
CA ARG A 56 4.33 -30.75 3.05
C ARG A 56 4.84 -31.62 1.92
N ARG A 57 5.98 -31.25 1.31
CA ARG A 57 6.52 -31.93 0.12
C ARG A 57 6.77 -33.43 0.32
N ALA A 58 7.20 -33.84 1.52
CA ALA A 58 7.41 -35.25 1.86
C ALA A 58 6.13 -36.11 1.89
N GLN A 59 4.96 -35.47 1.96
CA GLN A 59 3.64 -36.14 2.04
C GLN A 59 2.96 -36.28 0.66
N ARG A 60 3.64 -35.85 -0.41
CA ARG A 60 3.07 -35.79 -1.77
C ARG A 60 4.00 -36.42 -2.81
N PRO A 61 3.46 -37.01 -3.88
CA PRO A 61 4.28 -37.46 -5.01
C PRO A 61 5.13 -36.31 -5.57
N PRO A 62 6.42 -36.51 -5.87
CA PRO A 62 7.30 -35.46 -6.36
C PRO A 62 6.77 -34.73 -7.59
N THR A 63 6.23 -35.44 -8.55
CA THR A 63 5.65 -34.87 -9.79
C THR A 63 4.49 -33.94 -9.50
N THR A 64 3.59 -34.30 -8.59
CA THR A 64 2.38 -33.53 -8.28
C THR A 64 2.74 -32.22 -7.59
N TRP A 65 3.57 -32.25 -6.54
CA TRP A 65 3.85 -31.02 -5.80
C TRP A 65 4.77 -30.07 -6.55
N LEU A 66 5.74 -30.59 -7.33
CA LEU A 66 6.62 -29.76 -8.17
C LEU A 66 5.84 -29.11 -9.32
N ALA A 67 4.95 -29.86 -9.99
CA ALA A 67 4.09 -29.31 -11.02
C ALA A 67 3.15 -28.22 -10.45
N THR A 68 2.53 -28.46 -9.29
CA THR A 68 1.69 -27.47 -8.62
C THR A 68 2.49 -26.21 -8.25
N LEU A 69 3.70 -26.40 -7.72
CA LEU A 69 4.62 -25.29 -7.39
C LEU A 69 4.97 -24.51 -8.65
N ALA A 70 5.35 -25.18 -9.74
CA ALA A 70 5.68 -24.52 -11.00
C ALA A 70 4.55 -23.66 -11.52
N VAL A 71 3.31 -24.18 -11.52
CA VAL A 71 2.12 -23.39 -11.92
C VAL A 71 1.92 -22.18 -11.02
N LEU A 72 2.00 -22.34 -9.70
CA LEU A 72 1.87 -21.21 -8.77
C LEU A 72 2.94 -20.13 -9.04
N MET A 73 4.19 -20.54 -9.27
CA MET A 73 5.29 -19.60 -9.51
C MET A 73 5.17 -18.90 -10.85
N VAL A 74 4.76 -19.61 -11.93
CA VAL A 74 4.51 -19.00 -13.24
C VAL A 74 3.38 -17.98 -13.16
N VAL A 75 2.25 -18.35 -12.55
CA VAL A 75 1.12 -17.41 -12.35
C VAL A 75 1.58 -16.20 -11.54
N GLY A 76 2.34 -16.42 -10.47
CA GLY A 76 2.86 -15.36 -9.62
C GLY A 76 3.80 -14.41 -10.36
N ALA A 77 4.77 -14.94 -11.12
CA ALA A 77 5.75 -14.17 -11.88
C ALA A 77 5.11 -13.25 -12.92
N ASN A 78 3.98 -13.69 -13.49
CA ASN A 78 3.23 -12.92 -14.49
C ASN A 78 2.19 -11.97 -13.87
N ALA A 79 1.91 -12.10 -12.58
CA ALA A 79 0.96 -11.22 -11.87
C ALA A 79 1.66 -10.14 -11.06
N HIS A 80 2.69 -10.49 -10.24
CA HIS A 80 3.35 -9.54 -9.36
C HIS A 80 4.73 -10.02 -8.90
N GLY A 81 5.75 -9.17 -9.00
CA GLY A 81 7.14 -9.48 -8.62
C GLY A 81 7.36 -9.87 -7.15
N GLY A 82 6.41 -9.64 -6.26
CA GLY A 82 6.51 -10.02 -4.85
C GLY A 82 6.69 -11.53 -4.60
N VAL A 83 6.38 -12.40 -5.57
CA VAL A 83 6.63 -13.85 -5.48
C VAL A 83 8.12 -14.22 -5.49
N LEU A 84 9.00 -13.28 -5.83
CA LEU A 84 10.46 -13.46 -5.74
C LEU A 84 10.95 -13.75 -4.32
N VAL A 85 10.15 -13.52 -3.29
CA VAL A 85 10.48 -13.89 -1.90
C VAL A 85 10.43 -15.41 -1.67
N VAL A 86 9.77 -16.20 -2.55
CA VAL A 86 9.58 -17.64 -2.34
C VAL A 86 10.89 -18.43 -2.33
N PRO A 87 11.80 -18.31 -3.33
CA PRO A 87 13.07 -19.04 -3.30
C PRO A 87 13.94 -18.74 -2.07
N PRO A 88 14.14 -17.48 -1.62
CA PRO A 88 14.82 -17.18 -0.36
C PRO A 88 14.15 -17.81 0.87
N LEU A 89 12.82 -17.80 0.94
CA LEU A 89 12.09 -18.45 2.03
C LEU A 89 12.29 -19.97 2.02
N PHE A 90 12.27 -20.63 0.85
CA PHE A 90 12.58 -22.05 0.72
C PHE A 90 14.00 -22.36 1.15
N LEU A 91 14.96 -21.53 0.76
CA LEU A 91 16.35 -21.67 1.17
C LEU A 91 16.50 -21.57 2.70
N GLY A 92 15.85 -20.59 3.33
CA GLY A 92 15.87 -20.45 4.78
C GLY A 92 15.21 -21.64 5.51
N ILE A 93 14.09 -22.16 4.99
CA ILE A 93 13.45 -23.37 5.51
C ILE A 93 14.42 -24.56 5.39
N LEU A 94 15.01 -24.79 4.21
CA LEU A 94 15.94 -25.89 3.99
C LEU A 94 17.19 -25.77 4.88
N ALA A 95 17.71 -24.55 5.06
CA ALA A 95 18.83 -24.30 5.96
C ALA A 95 18.47 -24.67 7.42
N ALA A 96 17.27 -24.27 7.88
CA ALA A 96 16.80 -24.63 9.21
C ALA A 96 16.62 -26.16 9.37
N GLU A 97 16.14 -26.86 8.33
CA GLU A 97 16.06 -28.33 8.34
C GLU A 97 17.46 -28.97 8.41
N ILE A 98 18.43 -28.47 7.66
CA ILE A 98 19.83 -28.94 7.69
C ILE A 98 20.42 -28.76 9.09
N VAL A 99 20.27 -27.58 9.68
CA VAL A 99 20.75 -27.29 11.04
C VAL A 99 20.07 -28.23 12.06
N GLN A 100 18.76 -28.44 11.93
CA GLN A 100 18.01 -29.36 12.79
C GLN A 100 18.52 -30.79 12.65
N MET A 101 18.76 -31.26 11.42
CA MET A 101 19.30 -32.59 11.16
C MET A 101 20.71 -32.76 11.75
N SER A 102 21.54 -31.70 11.71
CA SER A 102 22.87 -31.71 12.30
C SER A 102 22.80 -31.82 13.83
N PHE A 103 21.94 -31.09 14.50
CA PHE A 103 21.78 -31.18 15.96
C PHE A 103 21.19 -32.51 16.41
N THR A 104 20.27 -33.09 15.64
CA THR A 104 19.65 -34.37 16.00
C THR A 104 20.40 -35.59 15.46
N GLN A 105 21.47 -35.39 14.68
CA GLN A 105 22.23 -36.43 14.00
C GLN A 105 21.37 -37.36 13.13
N ARG A 106 20.20 -36.87 12.67
CA ARG A 106 19.25 -37.62 11.82
C ARG A 106 19.20 -37.03 10.44
N TRP A 107 20.04 -37.55 9.55
CA TRP A 107 20.16 -37.09 8.18
C TRP A 107 19.17 -37.81 7.24
N HIS A 108 18.37 -37.04 6.53
CA HIS A 108 17.43 -37.54 5.54
C HIS A 108 17.75 -36.97 4.16
N ARG A 109 18.40 -37.76 3.32
CA ARG A 109 18.77 -37.37 1.93
C ARG A 109 17.55 -36.90 1.12
N GLY A 110 16.38 -37.53 1.32
CA GLY A 110 15.14 -37.16 0.66
C GLY A 110 14.69 -35.71 0.97
N THR A 111 14.93 -35.21 2.19
CA THR A 111 14.66 -33.83 2.57
C THR A 111 15.52 -32.85 1.77
N LEU A 112 16.81 -33.15 1.63
CA LEU A 112 17.73 -32.31 0.86
C LEU A 112 17.38 -32.29 -0.63
N ILE A 113 17.21 -33.49 -1.23
CA ILE A 113 16.89 -33.62 -2.66
C ILE A 113 15.57 -32.92 -2.98
N SER A 114 14.52 -33.17 -2.19
CA SER A 114 13.22 -32.53 -2.41
C SER A 114 13.26 -31.01 -2.16
N GLY A 115 14.02 -30.54 -1.18
CA GLY A 115 14.21 -29.13 -0.91
C GLY A 115 14.90 -28.42 -2.07
N LEU A 116 16.03 -28.98 -2.55
CA LEU A 116 16.75 -28.43 -3.71
C LEU A 116 15.91 -28.48 -4.99
N ALA A 117 15.17 -29.57 -5.22
CA ALA A 117 14.25 -29.67 -6.36
C ALA A 117 13.16 -28.60 -6.31
N GLY A 118 12.61 -28.31 -5.12
CA GLY A 118 11.63 -27.24 -4.94
C GLY A 118 12.21 -25.85 -5.23
N ILE A 119 13.41 -25.56 -4.74
CA ILE A 119 14.09 -24.28 -5.01
C ILE A 119 14.37 -24.15 -6.52
N ALA A 120 14.92 -25.19 -7.14
CA ALA A 120 15.20 -25.18 -8.58
C ALA A 120 13.92 -24.98 -9.42
N THR A 121 12.84 -25.67 -9.04
CA THR A 121 11.53 -25.50 -9.69
C THR A 121 10.99 -24.09 -9.52
N ALA A 122 11.07 -23.53 -8.31
CA ALA A 122 10.60 -22.18 -8.07
C ALA A 122 11.39 -21.14 -8.88
N VAL A 123 12.74 -21.23 -8.89
CA VAL A 123 13.60 -20.34 -9.67
C VAL A 123 13.37 -20.49 -11.16
N GLY A 124 13.32 -21.74 -11.67
CA GLY A 124 13.09 -22.03 -13.10
C GLY A 124 11.71 -21.53 -13.57
N ALA A 125 10.66 -21.73 -12.77
CA ALA A 125 9.32 -21.27 -13.09
C ALA A 125 9.20 -19.74 -13.09
N LEU A 126 9.94 -19.05 -12.23
CA LEU A 126 10.00 -17.57 -12.20
C LEU A 126 10.61 -16.97 -13.47
N LEU A 127 11.36 -17.74 -14.26
CA LEU A 127 11.88 -17.29 -15.56
C LEU A 127 10.81 -17.29 -16.67
N VAL A 128 9.69 -17.99 -16.45
CA VAL A 128 8.59 -18.08 -17.42
C VAL A 128 7.69 -16.86 -17.31
N ASN A 129 8.21 -15.71 -17.76
CA ASN A 129 7.52 -14.43 -17.82
C ASN A 129 8.10 -13.57 -18.96
N PRO A 130 7.43 -12.51 -19.44
CA PRO A 130 7.92 -11.68 -20.54
C PRO A 130 9.27 -11.00 -20.31
N TYR A 131 9.70 -10.83 -19.05
CA TYR A 131 10.95 -10.17 -18.68
C TYR A 131 12.10 -11.17 -18.46
N GLY A 132 11.81 -12.49 -18.37
CA GLY A 132 12.77 -13.55 -18.12
C GLY A 132 13.59 -13.29 -16.84
N TRP A 133 14.92 -13.35 -16.96
CA TRP A 133 15.84 -13.14 -15.84
C TRP A 133 15.81 -11.70 -15.27
N ARG A 134 15.38 -10.71 -16.07
CA ARG A 134 15.28 -9.30 -15.63
C ARG A 134 14.33 -9.14 -14.44
N LEU A 135 13.36 -10.04 -14.26
CA LEU A 135 12.49 -10.04 -13.08
C LEU A 135 13.28 -10.04 -11.77
N PHE A 136 14.42 -10.74 -11.71
CA PHE A 136 15.27 -10.83 -10.51
C PHE A 136 16.02 -9.52 -10.20
N THR A 137 16.21 -8.64 -11.19
CA THR A 137 16.90 -7.36 -10.99
C THR A 137 15.98 -6.27 -10.45
N VAL A 138 14.65 -6.40 -10.61
CA VAL A 138 13.67 -5.40 -10.19
C VAL A 138 13.76 -5.05 -8.70
N PRO A 139 13.80 -6.02 -7.74
CA PRO A 139 13.91 -5.66 -6.33
C PRO A 139 15.21 -4.95 -5.98
N LEU A 140 16.31 -5.29 -6.66
CA LEU A 140 17.60 -4.63 -6.44
C LEU A 140 17.56 -3.20 -6.93
N HIS A 141 17.00 -2.98 -8.10
CA HIS A 141 16.83 -1.66 -8.70
C HIS A 141 15.91 -0.77 -7.84
N LEU A 142 14.76 -1.30 -7.42
CA LEU A 142 13.85 -0.56 -6.52
C LEU A 142 14.49 -0.24 -5.18
N ASN A 143 15.24 -1.16 -4.59
CA ASN A 143 15.96 -0.90 -3.34
C ASN A 143 17.03 0.18 -3.51
N HIS A 144 17.68 0.24 -4.67
CA HIS A 144 18.62 1.32 -5.01
C HIS A 144 17.88 2.66 -5.10
N LEU A 145 16.82 2.71 -5.89
CA LEU A 145 16.02 3.92 -6.15
C LEU A 145 15.45 4.55 -4.86
N VAL A 146 14.85 3.73 -4.00
CA VAL A 146 14.20 4.21 -2.77
C VAL A 146 15.19 4.32 -1.62
N GLY A 147 16.12 3.39 -1.51
CA GLY A 147 17.05 3.31 -0.38
C GLY A 147 18.26 4.24 -0.52
N LEU A 148 18.94 4.23 -1.66
CA LEU A 148 20.17 5.00 -1.87
C LEU A 148 19.89 6.40 -2.45
N ASP A 149 18.94 6.53 -3.35
CA ASP A 149 18.60 7.80 -3.97
C ASP A 149 17.55 8.58 -3.17
N HIS A 150 17.07 8.00 -2.05
CA HIS A 150 16.14 8.63 -1.11
C HIS A 150 14.86 9.18 -1.77
N ILE A 151 14.38 8.56 -2.85
CA ILE A 151 13.10 8.93 -3.42
C ILE A 151 12.01 8.50 -2.44
N PRO A 152 11.18 9.42 -1.92
CA PRO A 152 10.22 9.11 -0.88
C PRO A 152 9.19 8.09 -1.36
N ASN A 153 9.10 7.02 -0.62
CA ASN A 153 8.02 6.07 -0.78
C ASN A 153 7.58 5.61 0.62
N PRO A 154 6.39 6.04 1.09
CA PRO A 154 5.91 5.72 2.43
C PRO A 154 5.70 4.23 2.68
N GLU A 155 5.60 3.41 1.63
CA GLU A 155 5.50 1.96 1.76
C GLU A 155 6.84 1.28 2.08
N TRP A 156 7.98 1.98 1.90
CA TRP A 156 9.33 1.45 2.07
C TRP A 156 10.01 1.87 3.38
N VAL A 157 9.28 2.52 4.27
CA VAL A 157 9.77 2.85 5.61
C VAL A 157 9.58 1.68 6.56
N SER A 158 10.41 1.64 7.61
CA SER A 158 10.25 0.67 8.70
C SER A 158 9.05 1.04 9.57
N PRO A 159 8.20 0.05 9.97
CA PRO A 159 7.05 0.32 10.81
C PRO A 159 7.46 0.70 12.23
N SER A 160 6.91 1.78 12.76
CA SER A 160 7.01 2.12 14.18
C SER A 160 5.94 1.38 15.01
N PRO A 161 6.15 1.20 16.33
CA PRO A 161 5.14 0.60 17.21
C PRO A 161 3.80 1.33 17.21
N GLY A 162 3.80 2.65 17.08
CA GLY A 162 2.58 3.45 17.04
C GLY A 162 1.81 3.29 15.73
N GLU A 163 2.51 3.11 14.60
CA GLU A 163 1.87 2.94 13.28
C GLU A 163 1.38 1.52 13.04
N ALA A 164 2.04 0.51 13.61
CA ALA A 164 1.73 -0.90 13.39
C ALA A 164 1.65 -1.72 14.69
N PRO A 165 0.81 -1.33 15.68
CA PRO A 165 0.77 -2.00 16.99
C PRO A 165 0.43 -3.48 16.89
N PHE A 166 -0.43 -3.88 15.95
CA PHE A 166 -0.79 -5.29 15.73
C PHE A 166 0.39 -6.15 15.26
N LEU A 167 1.32 -5.59 14.48
CA LEU A 167 2.55 -6.29 14.08
C LEU A 167 3.40 -6.62 15.30
N TRP A 168 3.63 -5.65 16.17
CA TRP A 168 4.48 -5.82 17.34
C TRP A 168 3.87 -6.77 18.37
N LEU A 169 2.56 -6.72 18.59
CA LEU A 169 1.84 -7.67 19.45
C LEU A 169 1.87 -9.09 18.86
N ALA A 170 1.64 -9.24 17.57
CA ALA A 170 1.70 -10.54 16.91
C ALA A 170 3.10 -11.13 16.94
N LEU A 171 4.14 -10.31 16.75
CA LEU A 171 5.53 -10.74 16.85
C LEU A 171 5.86 -11.23 18.26
N ALA A 172 5.58 -10.43 19.29
CA ALA A 172 5.83 -10.80 20.68
C ALA A 172 5.08 -12.08 21.08
N GLY A 173 3.79 -12.17 20.74
CA GLY A 173 2.98 -13.36 21.00
C GLY A 173 3.50 -14.60 20.28
N SER A 174 3.96 -14.45 19.04
CA SER A 174 4.50 -15.57 18.24
C SER A 174 5.83 -16.08 18.80
N VAL A 175 6.72 -15.18 19.21
CA VAL A 175 7.98 -15.54 19.88
C VAL A 175 7.68 -16.31 21.16
N LEU A 176 6.73 -15.84 21.98
CA LEU A 176 6.32 -16.52 23.20
C LEU A 176 5.75 -17.92 22.93
N VAL A 177 4.84 -18.05 21.97
CA VAL A 177 4.23 -19.34 21.59
C VAL A 177 5.30 -20.33 21.13
N LEU A 178 6.21 -19.92 20.24
CA LEU A 178 7.29 -20.80 19.78
C LEU A 178 8.27 -21.15 20.92
N ALA A 179 8.66 -20.20 21.76
CA ALA A 179 9.56 -20.44 22.88
C ALA A 179 9.02 -21.48 23.86
N LEU A 180 7.71 -21.46 24.10
CA LEU A 180 7.06 -22.36 25.03
C LEU A 180 6.78 -23.77 24.47
N ARG A 181 6.58 -23.88 23.16
CA ARG A 181 5.95 -25.07 22.57
C ARG A 181 6.63 -25.66 21.32
N GLU A 182 7.60 -24.96 20.73
CA GLU A 182 8.15 -25.42 19.45
C GLU A 182 9.69 -25.53 19.48
N ARG A 183 10.18 -26.72 19.17
CA ARG A 183 11.63 -27.01 19.08
C ARG A 183 12.13 -27.13 17.63
N ARG A 184 11.24 -27.14 16.64
CA ARG A 184 11.63 -27.28 15.23
C ARG A 184 12.05 -25.92 14.67
N LEU A 185 13.30 -25.86 14.24
CA LEU A 185 13.92 -24.60 13.75
C LEU A 185 13.25 -24.03 12.52
N VAL A 186 12.55 -24.84 11.75
CA VAL A 186 11.79 -24.41 10.55
C VAL A 186 10.76 -23.33 10.88
N TYR A 187 10.03 -23.46 12.00
CA TYR A 187 9.01 -22.48 12.37
C TYR A 187 9.59 -21.19 12.91
N TRP A 188 10.73 -21.29 13.58
CA TRP A 188 11.52 -20.13 13.97
C TRP A 188 12.11 -19.39 12.76
N ALA A 189 12.61 -20.12 11.78
CA ALA A 189 13.11 -19.54 10.54
C ALA A 189 12.01 -18.81 9.76
N LEU A 190 10.81 -19.38 9.66
CA LEU A 190 9.66 -18.72 9.04
C LEU A 190 9.28 -17.43 9.76
N LEU A 191 9.18 -17.47 11.11
CA LEU A 191 8.89 -16.29 11.91
C LEU A 191 9.97 -15.23 11.71
N LEU A 192 11.25 -15.60 11.78
CA LEU A 192 12.39 -14.69 11.62
C LEU A 192 12.38 -14.01 10.25
N MET A 193 12.23 -14.80 9.18
CA MET A 193 12.23 -14.26 7.82
C MET A 193 11.02 -13.38 7.53
N GLY A 194 9.81 -13.80 7.96
CA GLY A 194 8.61 -12.98 7.85
C GLY A 194 8.72 -11.67 8.64
N SER A 195 9.28 -11.73 9.85
CA SER A 195 9.53 -10.54 10.68
C SER A 195 10.56 -9.61 10.06
N ALA A 196 11.68 -10.15 9.55
CA ALA A 196 12.70 -9.34 8.90
C ALA A 196 12.15 -8.56 7.70
N LEU A 197 11.30 -9.20 6.89
CA LEU A 197 10.62 -8.52 5.77
C LEU A 197 9.69 -7.42 6.26
N ALA A 198 8.84 -7.70 7.26
CA ALA A 198 7.86 -6.75 7.77
C ALA A 198 8.51 -5.56 8.50
N LEU A 199 9.54 -5.81 9.32
CA LEU A 199 10.25 -4.76 10.06
C LEU A 199 11.09 -3.86 9.15
N ARG A 200 11.49 -4.36 7.99
CA ARG A 200 12.21 -3.56 7.00
C ARG A 200 11.31 -2.57 6.27
N HIS A 201 10.08 -2.98 5.90
CA HIS A 201 9.18 -2.15 5.10
C HIS A 201 7.72 -2.41 5.47
N ILE A 202 6.95 -1.34 5.69
CA ILE A 202 5.50 -1.40 6.00
C ILE A 202 4.74 -2.23 4.96
N ARG A 203 5.12 -2.16 3.69
CA ARG A 203 4.48 -2.94 2.61
C ARG A 203 4.49 -4.45 2.85
N ASN A 204 5.45 -4.99 3.61
CA ASN A 204 5.58 -6.41 3.86
C ASN A 204 4.81 -6.90 5.09
N ILE A 205 4.12 -6.02 5.82
CA ILE A 205 3.30 -6.41 6.98
C ILE A 205 2.24 -7.44 6.59
N GLY A 206 1.58 -7.25 5.44
CA GLY A 206 0.61 -8.23 4.93
C GLY A 206 1.22 -9.60 4.72
N LEU A 207 2.44 -9.65 4.18
CA LEU A 207 3.17 -10.91 3.96
C LEU A 207 3.51 -11.61 5.29
N PHE A 208 3.94 -10.87 6.31
CA PHE A 208 4.14 -11.42 7.66
C PHE A 208 2.89 -12.11 8.18
N PHE A 209 1.74 -11.43 8.14
CA PHE A 209 0.50 -11.98 8.66
C PHE A 209 -0.01 -13.20 7.89
N VAL A 210 0.18 -13.28 6.58
CA VAL A 210 -0.24 -14.47 5.82
C VAL A 210 0.73 -15.65 6.00
N LEU A 211 1.98 -15.42 6.39
CA LEU A 211 2.96 -16.45 6.76
C LEU A 211 2.82 -16.91 8.21
N LEU A 212 2.23 -16.10 9.07
CA LEU A 212 2.13 -16.35 10.51
C LEU A 212 1.46 -17.69 10.85
N PRO A 213 0.33 -18.11 10.24
CA PRO A 213 -0.25 -19.42 10.52
C PRO A 213 0.67 -20.60 10.23
N LEU A 214 1.57 -20.46 9.23
CA LEU A 214 2.54 -21.50 8.90
C LEU A 214 3.61 -21.67 9.95
N SER A 215 3.94 -20.62 10.69
CA SER A 215 4.94 -20.67 11.76
C SER A 215 4.37 -21.07 13.12
N ILE A 216 3.19 -20.54 13.52
CA ILE A 216 2.69 -20.73 14.90
C ILE A 216 1.59 -21.77 15.05
N ALA A 217 0.80 -22.08 13.99
CA ALA A 217 -0.32 -23.03 14.13
C ALA A 217 0.12 -24.42 14.64
N PRO A 218 1.26 -25.00 14.20
CA PRO A 218 1.73 -26.28 14.74
C PRO A 218 2.07 -26.23 16.23
N ALA A 219 2.62 -25.12 16.71
CA ALA A 219 2.90 -24.93 18.13
C ALA A 219 1.62 -24.73 18.96
N LEU A 220 0.67 -23.95 18.44
CA LEU A 220 -0.65 -23.78 19.05
C LEU A 220 -1.42 -25.10 19.14
N ALA A 221 -1.29 -25.96 18.14
CA ALA A 221 -1.93 -27.29 18.12
C ALA A 221 -1.38 -28.26 19.18
N THR A 222 -0.28 -27.94 19.88
CA THR A 222 0.16 -28.73 21.04
C THR A 222 -0.61 -28.40 22.33
N TRP A 223 -1.43 -27.36 22.31
CA TRP A 223 -2.27 -27.01 23.46
C TRP A 223 -3.61 -27.76 23.35
N ARG A 224 -3.86 -28.60 24.34
CA ARG A 224 -5.03 -29.49 24.35
C ARG A 224 -6.35 -28.76 24.09
N ASP A 225 -6.48 -27.55 24.58
CA ASP A 225 -7.69 -26.72 24.47
C ASP A 225 -7.92 -26.13 23.08
N LEU A 226 -6.92 -26.19 22.19
CA LEU A 226 -7.00 -25.67 20.81
C LEU A 226 -7.05 -26.76 19.75
N THR A 227 -6.98 -28.05 20.18
CA THR A 227 -7.04 -29.20 19.27
C THR A 227 -8.46 -29.70 19.07
N PHE A 228 -8.67 -30.41 17.98
CA PHE A 228 -9.92 -31.13 17.72
C PHE A 228 -9.84 -32.55 18.32
N GLU A 229 -10.51 -32.79 19.45
CA GLU A 229 -10.71 -34.16 19.98
C GLU A 229 -12.05 -34.69 19.47
N ARG A 230 -12.02 -35.91 18.89
CA ARG A 230 -13.25 -36.63 18.47
C ARG A 230 -13.99 -37.13 19.71
N GLY A 231 -15.09 -36.47 20.05
CA GLY A 231 -15.95 -36.82 21.19
C GLY A 231 -16.43 -35.53 21.87
N GLU A 232 -17.36 -34.82 21.24
CA GLU A 232 -17.84 -33.54 21.76
C GLU A 232 -18.64 -33.72 23.07
N SER A 233 -18.08 -33.21 24.16
CA SER A 233 -18.83 -32.96 25.40
C SER A 233 -19.43 -31.53 25.35
N ARG A 234 -20.45 -31.24 26.18
CA ARG A 234 -20.99 -29.87 26.37
C ARG A 234 -19.89 -28.83 26.66
N HIS A 235 -18.79 -29.25 27.23
CA HIS A 235 -17.65 -28.43 27.55
C HIS A 235 -16.90 -27.97 26.30
N ASP A 236 -16.78 -28.82 25.28
CA ASP A 236 -16.12 -28.50 24.02
C ASP A 236 -16.96 -27.53 23.17
N GLN A 237 -18.28 -27.58 23.27
CA GLN A 237 -19.16 -26.63 22.60
C GLN A 237 -19.05 -25.22 23.17
N ASN A 238 -18.93 -25.10 24.50
CA ASN A 238 -18.71 -23.80 25.13
C ASN A 238 -17.35 -23.17 24.74
N ARG A 239 -16.29 -23.98 24.60
CA ARG A 239 -14.97 -23.50 24.10
C ARG A 239 -15.02 -23.05 22.67
N THR A 240 -15.68 -23.82 21.80
CA THR A 240 -15.90 -23.46 20.40
C THR A 240 -16.66 -22.14 20.28
N ASN A 241 -17.70 -21.96 21.08
CA ASN A 241 -18.45 -20.71 21.13
C ASN A 241 -17.60 -19.53 21.62
N LEU A 242 -16.80 -19.73 22.68
CA LEU A 242 -15.87 -18.71 23.18
C LEU A 242 -14.85 -18.28 22.12
N LEU A 243 -14.24 -19.22 21.43
CA LEU A 243 -13.29 -18.92 20.36
C LEU A 243 -13.96 -18.19 19.19
N ALA A 244 -15.18 -18.57 18.82
CA ALA A 244 -15.96 -17.86 17.81
C ALA A 244 -16.28 -16.41 18.23
N VAL A 245 -16.63 -16.20 19.50
CA VAL A 245 -16.84 -14.86 20.08
C VAL A 245 -15.54 -14.05 20.04
N VAL A 246 -14.40 -14.64 20.41
CA VAL A 246 -13.09 -13.96 20.33
C VAL A 246 -12.77 -13.57 18.87
N ALA A 247 -13.01 -14.46 17.90
CA ALA A 247 -12.82 -14.13 16.49
C ALA A 247 -13.71 -12.96 16.04
N ALA A 248 -14.98 -12.98 16.45
CA ALA A 248 -15.92 -11.91 16.15
C ALA A 248 -15.49 -10.58 16.79
N LEU A 249 -15.01 -10.60 18.04
CA LEU A 249 -14.50 -9.41 18.74
C LEU A 249 -13.23 -8.85 18.08
N VAL A 250 -12.30 -9.72 17.68
CA VAL A 250 -11.08 -9.29 16.95
C VAL A 250 -11.47 -8.66 15.62
N LEU A 251 -12.42 -9.24 14.90
CA LEU A 251 -12.92 -8.67 13.65
C LEU A 251 -13.62 -7.34 13.88
N ALA A 252 -14.52 -7.26 14.85
CA ALA A 252 -15.26 -6.03 15.18
C ALA A 252 -14.29 -4.90 15.61
N LEU A 253 -13.33 -5.20 16.47
CA LEU A 253 -12.31 -4.25 16.91
C LEU A 253 -11.45 -3.80 15.72
N SER A 254 -11.05 -4.73 14.85
CA SER A 254 -10.31 -4.45 13.64
C SER A 254 -11.08 -3.50 12.70
N LEU A 255 -12.39 -3.70 12.56
CA LEU A 255 -13.25 -2.83 11.75
C LEU A 255 -13.49 -1.46 12.42
N ALA A 256 -13.60 -1.41 13.75
CA ALA A 256 -13.80 -0.17 14.49
C ALA A 256 -12.57 0.76 14.49
N ILE A 257 -11.36 0.17 14.54
CA ILE A 257 -10.10 0.94 14.54
C ILE A 257 -9.69 1.33 13.10
N ALA A 258 -10.20 0.63 12.08
CA ALA A 258 -9.91 1.00 10.70
C ALA A 258 -10.62 2.32 10.35
N PRO A 259 -9.97 3.22 9.61
CA PRO A 259 -10.71 4.24 8.87
C PRO A 259 -11.74 3.50 8.02
N GLN A 260 -12.99 3.89 8.14
CA GLN A 260 -14.22 3.24 7.63
C GLN A 260 -13.94 2.29 6.44
N PRO A 261 -14.13 0.98 6.57
CA PRO A 261 -13.91 0.07 5.45
C PRO A 261 -14.96 0.39 4.38
N ARG A 262 -14.48 0.78 3.20
CA ARG A 262 -15.34 1.04 2.07
C ARG A 262 -15.60 -0.27 1.37
N PHE A 263 -16.74 -0.87 1.65
CA PHE A 263 -17.22 -2.03 0.93
C PHE A 263 -18.05 -1.58 -0.27
N GLY A 264 -17.77 -2.09 -1.46
CA GLY A 264 -18.53 -1.77 -2.65
C GLY A 264 -17.85 -2.23 -3.93
N PHE A 265 -18.53 -1.96 -5.04
CA PHE A 265 -18.00 -2.15 -6.39
C PHE A 265 -17.71 -0.77 -6.98
N GLY A 266 -16.64 -0.66 -7.78
CA GLY A 266 -16.24 0.58 -8.43
C GLY A 266 -15.15 1.34 -7.67
N PHE A 267 -14.97 2.60 -8.04
CA PHE A 267 -13.96 3.49 -7.45
C PHE A 267 -14.51 4.18 -6.19
N ALA A 268 -13.65 4.37 -5.20
CA ALA A 268 -13.97 5.16 -4.02
C ALA A 268 -14.09 6.63 -4.41
N GLN A 269 -15.31 7.19 -4.32
CA GLN A 269 -15.64 8.55 -4.78
C GLN A 269 -14.85 9.64 -4.05
N ASP A 270 -14.41 9.36 -2.82
CA ASP A 270 -13.67 10.29 -1.98
C ASP A 270 -12.16 10.01 -1.94
N TYR A 271 -11.66 9.24 -2.91
CA TYR A 271 -10.23 8.95 -3.10
C TYR A 271 -9.72 9.35 -4.49
N TYR A 272 -10.54 9.18 -5.52
CA TYR A 272 -10.21 9.47 -6.90
C TYR A 272 -10.81 10.80 -7.37
N PRO A 273 -10.15 11.53 -8.30
CA PRO A 273 -10.54 12.87 -8.71
C PRO A 273 -11.68 12.86 -9.73
N ASP A 274 -12.76 12.10 -9.47
CA ASP A 274 -13.85 11.91 -10.45
C ASP A 274 -14.56 13.22 -10.80
N SER A 275 -14.90 14.03 -9.79
CA SER A 275 -15.55 15.32 -10.00
C SER A 275 -14.64 16.33 -10.69
N ALA A 276 -13.34 16.34 -10.35
CA ALA A 276 -12.36 17.18 -11.03
C ALA A 276 -12.19 16.77 -12.51
N CYS A 277 -12.21 15.48 -12.82
CA CYS A 277 -12.19 14.97 -14.18
C CYS A 277 -13.48 15.34 -14.94
N ALA A 278 -14.63 15.24 -14.29
CA ALA A 278 -15.88 15.70 -14.90
C ALA A 278 -15.85 17.21 -15.23
N PHE A 279 -15.24 18.02 -14.38
CA PHE A 279 -14.99 19.44 -14.65
C PHE A 279 -14.07 19.63 -15.87
N LEU A 280 -12.96 18.87 -15.94
CA LEU A 280 -12.05 18.91 -17.11
C LEU A 280 -12.79 18.59 -18.42
N ASP A 281 -13.66 17.58 -18.40
CA ASP A 281 -14.47 17.16 -19.56
C ASP A 281 -15.51 18.20 -19.94
N THR A 282 -16.23 18.78 -18.96
CA THR A 282 -17.28 19.78 -19.17
C THR A 282 -16.72 21.09 -19.76
N GLU A 283 -15.57 21.54 -19.27
CA GLU A 283 -14.93 22.76 -19.76
C GLU A 283 -14.00 22.51 -20.96
N ASN A 284 -13.98 21.29 -21.51
CA ASN A 284 -13.13 20.87 -22.63
C ASN A 284 -11.66 21.23 -22.42
N LEU A 285 -11.17 21.10 -21.19
CA LEU A 285 -9.77 21.43 -20.88
C LEU A 285 -8.81 20.42 -21.52
N PRO A 286 -7.65 20.87 -22.04
CA PRO A 286 -6.71 19.97 -22.70
C PRO A 286 -6.15 18.98 -21.69
N THR A 287 -6.48 17.70 -21.90
CA THR A 287 -6.00 16.58 -21.08
C THR A 287 -4.84 15.82 -21.74
N ALA A 288 -4.52 16.14 -23.01
CA ALA A 288 -3.40 15.52 -23.72
C ALA A 288 -2.03 15.90 -23.14
N ALA A 289 -1.94 17.06 -22.49
CA ALA A 289 -0.74 17.57 -21.82
C ALA A 289 -1.08 18.00 -20.39
N LEU A 290 -1.79 17.13 -19.67
CA LEU A 290 -2.21 17.33 -18.29
C LEU A 290 -1.09 16.89 -17.36
N TYR A 291 -0.56 17.80 -16.52
CA TYR A 291 0.15 17.38 -15.33
C TYR A 291 -0.83 16.72 -14.36
N ASN A 292 -0.51 15.54 -13.91
CA ASN A 292 -1.26 14.88 -12.84
C ASN A 292 -0.32 14.45 -11.70
N ASP A 293 -0.86 14.54 -10.48
CA ASP A 293 -0.25 13.92 -9.33
C ASP A 293 -0.11 12.41 -9.51
N VAL A 294 0.99 11.82 -8.98
CA VAL A 294 1.32 10.40 -9.17
C VAL A 294 0.17 9.47 -8.75
N GLY A 295 -0.49 9.76 -7.62
CA GLY A 295 -1.59 8.93 -7.11
C GLY A 295 -2.88 8.98 -7.95
N PHE A 296 -2.98 9.89 -8.92
CA PHE A 296 -4.12 9.97 -9.84
C PHE A 296 -3.86 9.24 -11.16
N GLY A 297 -2.59 8.91 -11.46
CA GLY A 297 -2.20 8.36 -12.77
C GLY A 297 -2.95 7.09 -13.15
N GLY A 298 -3.06 6.13 -12.24
CA GLY A 298 -3.80 4.88 -12.49
C GLY A 298 -5.28 5.10 -12.81
N TYR A 299 -5.95 6.02 -12.09
CA TYR A 299 -7.34 6.40 -12.37
C TYR A 299 -7.49 7.08 -13.74
N LEU A 300 -6.57 7.98 -14.08
CA LEU A 300 -6.61 8.68 -15.37
C LEU A 300 -6.35 7.74 -16.56
N ILE A 301 -5.48 6.73 -16.39
CA ILE A 301 -5.28 5.67 -17.38
C ILE A 301 -6.60 4.90 -17.61
N HIS A 302 -7.31 4.56 -16.53
CA HIS A 302 -8.58 3.88 -16.63
C HIS A 302 -9.66 4.74 -17.32
N ARG A 303 -9.72 6.03 -16.99
CA ARG A 303 -10.75 6.95 -17.49
C ARG A 303 -10.50 7.37 -18.94
N TYR A 304 -9.26 7.65 -19.30
CA TYR A 304 -8.89 8.30 -20.56
C TYR A 304 -7.99 7.47 -21.47
N GLY A 305 -7.52 6.33 -21.03
CA GLY A 305 -6.66 5.46 -21.86
C GLY A 305 -7.45 4.64 -22.87
N PRO A 306 -6.82 4.24 -23.98
CA PRO A 306 -5.42 4.49 -24.35
C PRO A 306 -5.15 5.83 -25.04
N GLU A 307 -6.20 6.63 -25.32
CA GLU A 307 -6.16 7.84 -26.17
C GLU A 307 -5.31 8.94 -25.53
N ARG A 308 -5.28 9.00 -24.20
CA ARG A 308 -4.56 10.04 -23.45
C ARG A 308 -3.51 9.43 -22.53
N LYS A 309 -2.30 9.93 -22.64
CA LYS A 309 -1.19 9.54 -21.76
C LYS A 309 -1.25 10.36 -20.47
N VAL A 310 -0.84 9.74 -19.35
CA VAL A 310 -0.65 10.43 -18.09
C VAL A 310 0.76 11.00 -17.99
N PHE A 311 0.94 12.05 -17.18
CA PHE A 311 2.25 12.63 -16.91
C PHE A 311 3.11 11.67 -16.09
N GLN A 312 2.51 11.05 -15.06
CA GLN A 312 3.13 10.06 -14.19
C GLN A 312 2.08 9.17 -13.53
N ASP A 313 2.51 7.99 -13.08
CA ASP A 313 1.71 7.05 -12.29
C ASP A 313 2.61 6.25 -11.31
N ASP A 314 2.02 5.34 -10.55
CA ASP A 314 2.72 4.56 -9.51
C ASP A 314 3.74 3.53 -10.05
N ARG A 315 3.96 3.43 -11.36
CA ARG A 315 4.96 2.54 -11.97
C ARG A 315 6.34 3.21 -11.98
N ASN A 316 6.95 3.26 -10.81
CA ASN A 316 8.20 3.99 -10.58
C ASN A 316 9.32 3.61 -11.57
N GLU A 317 9.39 2.34 -11.98
CA GLU A 317 10.42 1.82 -12.90
C GLU A 317 10.29 2.42 -14.30
N ILE A 318 9.07 2.71 -14.74
CA ILE A 318 8.80 3.31 -16.05
C ILE A 318 9.10 4.80 -16.02
N HIS A 319 8.80 5.45 -14.90
CA HIS A 319 8.91 6.90 -14.75
C HIS A 319 10.20 7.34 -14.05
N GLU A 320 11.15 6.44 -13.78
CA GLU A 320 12.34 6.72 -12.98
C GLU A 320 13.09 8.01 -13.37
N PRO A 321 13.43 8.27 -14.65
CA PRO A 321 14.15 9.50 -15.01
C PRO A 321 13.36 10.77 -14.68
N LEU A 322 12.04 10.74 -14.88
CA LEU A 322 11.14 11.83 -14.54
C LEU A 322 11.03 12.02 -13.03
N LEU A 323 10.88 10.92 -12.27
CA LEU A 323 10.78 10.94 -10.81
C LEU A 323 12.06 11.52 -10.18
N ARG A 324 13.24 11.12 -10.65
CA ARG A 324 14.53 11.68 -10.19
C ARG A 324 14.59 13.19 -10.44
N ARG A 325 14.16 13.64 -11.60
CA ARG A 325 14.14 15.07 -11.94
C ARG A 325 13.17 15.84 -11.05
N ILE A 326 11.93 15.35 -10.90
CA ILE A 326 10.91 15.97 -10.03
C ILE A 326 11.42 16.02 -8.58
N TRP A 327 11.96 14.92 -8.10
CA TRP A 327 12.46 14.85 -6.73
C TRP A 327 13.62 15.83 -6.47
N GLY A 328 14.58 15.92 -7.40
CA GLY A 328 15.68 16.91 -7.32
C GLY A 328 15.17 18.35 -7.29
N ILE A 329 14.17 18.67 -8.11
CA ILE A 329 13.51 19.98 -8.13
C ILE A 329 12.84 20.28 -6.78
N PHE A 330 12.12 19.31 -6.21
CA PHE A 330 11.42 19.50 -4.92
C PHE A 330 12.40 19.62 -3.76
N GLN A 331 13.49 18.85 -3.74
CA GLN A 331 14.54 18.96 -2.72
C GLN A 331 15.25 20.32 -2.75
N SER A 332 15.51 20.85 -3.94
CA SER A 332 16.15 22.16 -4.09
C SER A 332 15.19 23.35 -4.01
N SER A 333 13.87 23.09 -3.91
CA SER A 333 12.81 24.09 -4.00
C SER A 333 12.93 24.99 -5.24
N ASP A 334 13.42 24.45 -6.36
CA ASP A 334 13.67 25.18 -7.59
C ASP A 334 12.36 25.33 -8.41
N VAL A 335 11.64 26.40 -8.13
CA VAL A 335 10.37 26.74 -8.81
C VAL A 335 10.60 27.06 -10.30
N ALA A 336 11.77 27.57 -10.68
CA ALA A 336 12.09 27.85 -12.08
C ALA A 336 12.25 26.54 -12.86
N ALA A 337 13.06 25.61 -12.36
CA ALA A 337 13.23 24.29 -12.96
C ALA A 337 11.90 23.52 -13.03
N TRP A 338 11.01 23.69 -12.05
CA TRP A 338 9.64 23.14 -12.11
C TRP A 338 8.83 23.71 -13.27
N SER A 339 8.85 25.04 -13.43
CA SER A 339 8.13 25.70 -14.53
C SER A 339 8.67 25.28 -15.90
N GLU A 340 10.00 25.14 -16.03
CA GLU A 340 10.66 24.63 -17.24
C GLU A 340 10.27 23.16 -17.53
N LEU A 341 10.21 22.32 -16.49
CA LEU A 341 9.78 20.92 -16.65
C LEU A 341 8.36 20.86 -17.21
N LEU A 342 7.42 21.58 -16.61
CA LEU A 342 6.03 21.61 -17.07
C LEU A 342 5.92 22.17 -18.49
N ALA A 343 6.71 23.19 -18.83
CA ALA A 343 6.77 23.76 -20.18
C ALA A 343 7.31 22.76 -21.21
N ALA A 344 8.38 22.02 -20.87
CA ALA A 344 8.95 20.99 -21.74
C ALA A 344 7.94 19.88 -22.09
N TYR A 345 7.04 19.56 -21.16
CA TYR A 345 5.94 18.61 -21.38
C TYR A 345 4.66 19.28 -21.90
N LYS A 346 4.69 20.59 -22.19
CA LYS A 346 3.55 21.40 -22.64
C LYS A 346 2.33 21.28 -21.70
N ALA A 347 2.61 21.13 -20.39
CA ALA A 347 1.56 21.00 -19.39
C ALA A 347 0.93 22.36 -19.10
N ASP A 348 -0.23 22.63 -19.69
CA ASP A 348 -1.00 23.86 -19.52
C ASP A 348 -2.19 23.67 -18.57
N THR A 349 -2.49 22.44 -18.21
CA THR A 349 -3.48 22.06 -17.20
C THR A 349 -2.82 21.18 -16.16
N ALA A 350 -3.19 21.34 -14.90
CA ALA A 350 -2.65 20.53 -13.81
C ALA A 350 -3.78 20.04 -12.89
N LEU A 351 -3.78 18.74 -12.62
CA LEU A 351 -4.67 18.06 -11.66
C LEU A 351 -3.83 17.64 -10.46
N VAL A 352 -3.98 18.38 -9.38
CA VAL A 352 -3.11 18.32 -8.19
C VAL A 352 -3.88 17.79 -6.99
N ARG A 353 -3.27 16.88 -6.25
CA ARG A 353 -3.78 16.41 -4.95
C ARG A 353 -3.45 17.43 -3.86
N PHE A 354 -4.18 17.36 -2.74
CA PHE A 354 -3.78 18.08 -1.54
C PHE A 354 -2.56 17.41 -0.90
N HIS A 355 -1.50 18.19 -0.74
CA HIS A 355 -0.27 17.80 -0.06
C HIS A 355 -0.15 18.48 1.31
N PRO A 356 0.64 17.91 2.23
CA PRO A 356 0.99 18.60 3.46
C PRO A 356 1.64 19.97 3.17
N PRO A 357 1.42 20.98 4.01
CA PRO A 357 2.06 22.27 3.87
C PRO A 357 3.60 22.15 3.88
N ILE A 358 4.26 22.97 3.08
CA ILE A 358 5.71 23.00 2.93
C ILE A 358 6.27 24.15 3.76
N ARG A 359 7.30 23.88 4.56
CA ARG A 359 8.05 24.92 5.25
C ARG A 359 8.91 25.69 4.26
N VAL A 360 8.74 26.98 4.21
CA VAL A 360 9.44 27.86 3.26
C VAL A 360 10.43 28.73 4.02
N THR A 361 11.65 28.84 3.49
CA THR A 361 12.67 29.77 3.97
C THR A 361 13.01 30.76 2.86
N ASP A 362 13.39 31.99 3.22
CA ASP A 362 13.93 32.93 2.26
C ASP A 362 15.40 32.58 1.85
N PRO A 363 15.96 33.24 0.83
CA PRO A 363 17.36 33.01 0.43
C PRO A 363 18.40 33.27 1.52
N HIS A 364 18.02 33.97 2.58
CA HIS A 364 18.89 34.29 3.74
C HIS A 364 18.71 33.29 4.89
N GLY A 365 17.84 32.24 4.69
CA GLY A 365 17.55 31.21 5.68
C GLY A 365 16.49 31.60 6.72
N THR A 366 15.82 32.75 6.56
CA THR A 366 14.72 33.15 7.46
C THR A 366 13.51 32.28 7.22
N ASP A 367 12.93 31.75 8.30
CA ASP A 367 11.72 30.95 8.24
C ASP A 367 10.50 31.83 7.88
N LEU A 368 9.88 31.56 6.76
CA LEU A 368 8.68 32.23 6.29
C LEU A 368 7.39 31.46 6.68
N GLY A 369 7.53 30.39 7.48
CA GLY A 369 6.43 29.55 7.91
C GLY A 369 6.01 28.51 6.88
N PHE A 370 4.78 28.02 7.01
CA PHE A 370 4.24 26.99 6.14
C PHE A 370 3.40 27.59 5.01
N ARG A 371 3.58 27.07 3.81
CA ARG A 371 2.79 27.43 2.63
C ARG A 371 2.17 26.17 2.01
N GLY A 372 1.02 26.35 1.39
CA GLY A 372 0.41 25.31 0.58
C GLY A 372 1.28 24.87 -0.59
N PHE A 373 1.26 23.59 -0.91
CA PHE A 373 2.00 23.03 -2.06
C PHE A 373 1.70 23.80 -3.35
N SER A 374 0.41 24.08 -3.60
CA SER A 374 0.01 24.77 -4.82
C SER A 374 0.50 26.22 -4.86
N ALA A 375 0.64 26.86 -3.72
CA ALA A 375 1.12 28.26 -3.65
C ALA A 375 2.57 28.40 -4.14
N LEU A 376 3.39 27.38 -3.89
CA LEU A 376 4.79 27.33 -4.30
C LEU A 376 4.93 26.87 -5.76
N TRP A 377 4.31 25.73 -6.10
CA TRP A 377 4.56 25.03 -7.37
C TRP A 377 3.64 25.47 -8.52
N PHE A 378 2.50 26.14 -8.21
CA PHE A 378 1.57 26.70 -9.18
C PHE A 378 1.28 28.18 -8.86
N PRO A 379 2.31 29.07 -8.96
CA PRO A 379 2.18 30.46 -8.53
C PRO A 379 1.10 31.22 -9.32
N LYS A 380 0.33 32.08 -8.61
CA LYS A 380 -0.83 32.82 -9.16
C LYS A 380 -0.50 33.68 -10.37
N LYS A 381 0.74 34.13 -10.50
CA LYS A 381 1.18 34.92 -11.67
C LYS A 381 1.07 34.14 -12.99
N ASP A 382 1.31 32.82 -12.94
CA ASP A 382 1.38 31.95 -14.10
C ASP A 382 0.18 31.00 -14.20
N TRP A 383 -0.40 30.63 -13.05
CA TRP A 383 -1.44 29.62 -12.94
C TRP A 383 -2.69 30.16 -12.24
N ALA A 384 -3.87 29.81 -12.79
CA ALA A 384 -5.16 30.07 -12.16
C ALA A 384 -5.74 28.78 -11.60
N LEU A 385 -6.19 28.80 -10.34
CA LEU A 385 -7.03 27.74 -9.77
C LEU A 385 -8.44 27.94 -10.31
N VAL A 386 -8.98 26.92 -10.99
CA VAL A 386 -10.32 27.00 -11.64
C VAL A 386 -11.33 26.00 -11.07
N TYR A 387 -10.86 24.98 -10.36
CA TYR A 387 -11.71 24.00 -9.68
C TYR A 387 -11.00 23.46 -8.45
N TRP A 388 -11.75 23.15 -7.41
CA TRP A 388 -11.30 22.35 -6.30
C TRP A 388 -12.47 21.64 -5.59
N ASP A 389 -12.18 20.50 -4.98
CA ASP A 389 -13.06 19.75 -4.11
C ASP A 389 -12.26 19.20 -2.90
N ASP A 390 -12.75 18.17 -2.22
CA ASP A 390 -12.05 17.56 -1.08
C ASP A 390 -10.83 16.73 -1.48
N ILE A 391 -10.65 16.44 -2.76
CA ILE A 391 -9.66 15.47 -3.28
C ILE A 391 -8.62 16.15 -4.14
N ALA A 392 -9.05 17.04 -5.03
CA ALA A 392 -8.20 17.58 -6.10
C ALA A 392 -8.43 19.08 -6.32
N MET A 393 -7.40 19.69 -6.89
CA MET A 393 -7.40 21.04 -7.41
C MET A 393 -7.06 21.01 -8.90
N VAL A 394 -7.72 21.83 -9.72
CA VAL A 394 -7.42 22.00 -11.15
C VAL A 394 -6.86 23.40 -11.38
N PHE A 395 -5.65 23.43 -11.96
CA PHE A 395 -4.99 24.66 -12.37
C PHE A 395 -4.87 24.72 -13.90
N VAL A 396 -4.96 25.94 -14.45
CA VAL A 396 -4.67 26.22 -15.87
C VAL A 396 -3.65 27.34 -16.00
N ARG A 397 -2.76 27.23 -16.99
CA ARG A 397 -1.85 28.33 -17.31
C ARG A 397 -2.64 29.50 -17.85
N ARG A 398 -2.39 30.70 -17.28
CA ARG A 398 -3.17 31.90 -17.60
C ARG A 398 -3.13 32.27 -19.08
N HIS A 399 -1.95 32.21 -19.70
CA HIS A 399 -1.76 32.62 -21.09
C HIS A 399 -2.38 31.64 -22.12
N ASN A 400 -2.66 30.38 -21.69
CA ASN A 400 -3.27 29.34 -22.53
C ASN A 400 -4.67 28.96 -22.07
N ALA A 401 -5.25 29.71 -21.13
CA ALA A 401 -6.59 29.43 -20.63
C ALA A 401 -7.65 29.64 -21.76
N PRO A 402 -8.59 28.73 -21.92
CA PRO A 402 -9.71 28.91 -22.85
C PRO A 402 -10.46 30.23 -22.57
N ALA A 403 -10.98 30.83 -23.64
CA ALA A 403 -11.71 32.09 -23.53
C ALA A 403 -12.89 31.99 -22.54
N GLY A 404 -13.03 32.98 -21.66
CA GLY A 404 -14.08 33.05 -20.64
C GLY A 404 -13.94 32.05 -19.49
N LEU A 405 -12.97 31.11 -19.49
CA LEU A 405 -12.80 30.14 -18.42
C LEU A 405 -12.45 30.83 -17.08
N LEU A 406 -11.46 31.74 -17.12
CA LEU A 406 -11.00 32.45 -15.92
C LEU A 406 -12.08 33.36 -15.35
N GLU A 407 -12.86 33.99 -16.20
CA GLU A 407 -13.98 34.84 -15.77
C GLU A 407 -15.05 34.05 -15.00
N ARG A 408 -15.34 32.83 -15.42
CA ARG A 408 -16.35 31.97 -14.80
C ARG A 408 -15.84 31.25 -13.56
N HIS A 409 -14.58 30.77 -13.58
CA HIS A 409 -14.14 29.73 -12.64
C HIS A 409 -12.92 30.10 -11.77
N GLU A 410 -12.19 31.20 -12.08
CA GLU A 410 -10.99 31.50 -11.32
C GLU A 410 -11.28 31.76 -9.82
N TYR A 411 -10.50 31.15 -8.96
CA TYR A 411 -10.38 31.46 -7.54
C TYR A 411 -9.17 32.42 -7.36
N ARG A 412 -9.48 33.71 -7.31
CA ARG A 412 -8.48 34.77 -7.30
C ARG A 412 -7.78 34.92 -5.95
N VAL A 413 -8.53 34.72 -4.88
CA VAL A 413 -8.04 34.90 -3.51
C VAL A 413 -7.87 33.56 -2.83
N LEU A 414 -8.88 32.71 -2.86
CA LEU A 414 -8.92 31.46 -2.14
C LEU A 414 -7.94 30.42 -2.73
N ARG A 415 -7.16 29.81 -1.83
CA ARG A 415 -6.39 28.59 -2.07
C ARG A 415 -6.64 27.63 -0.93
N PRO A 416 -7.32 26.52 -1.14
CA PRO A 416 -7.80 25.64 -0.07
C PRO A 416 -6.70 24.80 0.58
N ASP A 417 -5.50 24.78 0.03
CA ASP A 417 -4.30 24.14 0.61
C ASP A 417 -3.36 25.12 1.32
N ASP A 418 -3.65 26.45 1.32
CA ASP A 418 -2.79 27.51 1.88
C ASP A 418 -3.56 28.37 2.90
N LEU A 419 -4.28 27.73 3.80
CA LEU A 419 -5.21 28.39 4.73
C LEU A 419 -4.52 29.30 5.74
N ALA A 420 -3.34 28.91 6.27
CA ALA A 420 -2.59 29.75 7.20
C ALA A 420 -2.20 31.10 6.56
N HIS A 421 -1.82 31.10 5.28
CA HIS A 421 -1.53 32.33 4.56
C HIS A 421 -2.80 33.12 4.23
N LEU A 422 -3.93 32.45 4.01
CA LEU A 422 -5.22 33.11 3.81
C LEU A 422 -5.64 33.89 5.06
N GLU A 423 -5.50 33.28 6.25
CA GLU A 423 -5.76 33.90 7.54
C GLU A 423 -4.89 35.15 7.77
N ASP A 424 -3.59 35.04 7.52
CA ASP A 424 -2.65 36.18 7.62
C ASP A 424 -3.01 37.31 6.64
N ARG A 425 -3.41 36.98 5.41
CA ARG A 425 -3.88 37.98 4.44
C ARG A 425 -5.16 38.67 4.86
N LEU A 426 -6.14 37.91 5.37
CA LEU A 426 -7.40 38.46 5.87
C LEU A 426 -7.20 39.41 7.06
N SER A 427 -6.27 39.09 7.96
CA SER A 427 -5.94 39.96 9.10
C SER A 427 -5.31 41.28 8.65
N ARG A 428 -4.59 41.30 7.53
CA ARG A 428 -3.97 42.53 6.97
C ARG A 428 -4.91 43.29 6.05
N ASP A 429 -5.79 42.59 5.34
CA ASP A 429 -6.72 43.18 4.37
C ASP A 429 -8.13 42.56 4.49
N PRO A 430 -8.95 43.05 5.41
CA PRO A 430 -10.34 42.58 5.58
C PRO A 430 -11.24 42.80 4.36
N SER A 431 -10.85 43.67 3.42
CA SER A 431 -11.63 43.95 2.21
C SER A 431 -11.71 42.74 1.26
N LEU A 432 -10.85 41.73 1.46
CA LEU A 432 -10.88 40.46 0.71
C LEU A 432 -12.06 39.54 1.12
N LEU A 433 -12.68 39.76 2.28
CA LEU A 433 -13.71 38.89 2.82
C LEU A 433 -14.90 38.67 1.86
N PRO A 434 -15.49 39.69 1.21
CA PRO A 434 -16.57 39.50 0.25
C PRO A 434 -16.17 38.59 -0.94
N VAL A 435 -14.96 38.76 -1.46
CA VAL A 435 -14.45 37.96 -2.59
C VAL A 435 -14.30 36.52 -2.16
N ILE A 436 -13.72 36.27 -0.99
CA ILE A 436 -13.52 34.91 -0.48
C ILE A 436 -14.89 34.25 -0.21
N ALA A 437 -15.84 34.98 0.34
CA ALA A 437 -17.20 34.47 0.60
C ALA A 437 -17.91 34.08 -0.70
N GLU A 438 -17.76 34.87 -1.77
CA GLU A 438 -18.29 34.52 -3.09
C GLU A 438 -17.62 33.29 -3.69
N GLU A 439 -16.29 33.24 -3.65
CA GLU A 439 -15.50 32.08 -4.13
C GLU A 439 -15.86 30.80 -3.35
N LEU A 440 -16.02 30.90 -2.03
CA LEU A 440 -16.43 29.79 -1.18
C LEU A 440 -17.87 29.35 -1.47
N SER A 441 -18.77 30.29 -1.69
CA SER A 441 -20.17 30.00 -2.05
C SER A 441 -20.25 29.25 -3.36
N ARG A 442 -19.40 29.59 -4.34
CA ARG A 442 -19.27 28.85 -5.60
C ARG A 442 -18.78 27.42 -5.39
N ALA A 443 -17.74 27.22 -4.58
CA ALA A 443 -17.24 25.90 -4.23
C ALA A 443 -18.28 25.04 -3.49
N ALA A 444 -19.00 25.63 -2.54
CA ALA A 444 -20.06 24.96 -1.78
C ALA A 444 -21.26 24.58 -2.67
N ARG A 445 -21.59 25.37 -3.68
CA ARG A 445 -22.62 25.00 -4.68
C ARG A 445 -22.18 23.82 -5.54
N ALA A 446 -20.92 23.78 -5.94
CA ALA A 446 -20.36 22.66 -6.72
C ALA A 446 -20.27 21.36 -5.91
N ASN A 447 -19.96 21.45 -4.61
CA ASN A 447 -19.88 20.31 -3.68
C ASN A 447 -20.48 20.67 -2.30
N PRO A 448 -21.81 20.52 -2.11
CA PRO A 448 -22.48 20.90 -0.86
C PRO A 448 -22.00 20.16 0.39
N ASN A 449 -21.45 18.96 0.21
CA ASN A 449 -20.97 18.13 1.31
C ASN A 449 -19.47 18.29 1.60
N SER A 450 -18.77 19.20 0.91
CA SER A 450 -17.35 19.41 1.09
C SER A 450 -17.00 19.75 2.54
N TRP A 451 -16.17 18.90 3.15
CA TRP A 451 -15.65 19.17 4.50
C TRP A 451 -14.60 20.29 4.44
N ARG A 452 -13.87 20.38 3.33
CA ARG A 452 -12.85 21.40 3.12
C ARG A 452 -13.46 22.80 2.95
N ALA A 453 -14.59 22.89 2.24
CA ALA A 453 -15.33 24.13 2.15
C ALA A 453 -15.85 24.59 3.52
N ARG A 454 -16.27 23.66 4.38
CA ARG A 454 -16.66 23.96 5.77
C ARG A 454 -15.48 24.41 6.63
N GLU A 455 -14.31 23.84 6.45
CA GLU A 455 -13.08 24.27 7.13
C GLU A 455 -12.71 25.71 6.76
N VAL A 456 -12.75 26.04 5.47
CA VAL A 456 -12.55 27.44 5.00
C VAL A 456 -13.60 28.37 5.57
N ALA A 457 -14.88 27.98 5.57
CA ALA A 457 -15.97 28.78 6.15
C ALA A 457 -15.74 29.04 7.64
N ALA A 458 -15.30 28.05 8.40
CA ALA A 458 -15.01 28.20 9.82
C ALA A 458 -13.84 29.16 10.10
N LEU A 459 -12.89 29.23 9.18
CA LEU A 459 -11.74 30.14 9.28
C LEU A 459 -12.13 31.60 9.02
N ILE A 460 -13.00 31.86 8.03
CA ILE A 460 -13.45 33.23 7.70
C ILE A 460 -14.59 33.74 8.61
N GLY A 461 -15.25 32.86 9.35
CA GLY A 461 -16.30 33.22 10.34
C GLY A 461 -15.73 33.52 11.74
N ARG A 462 -14.40 33.45 11.92
CA ARG A 462 -13.70 33.85 13.16
C ARG A 462 -13.21 35.28 13.05
#